data_58e3e3391733e00265b34ce22cfb896b
#
_entry.id   58e3e3391733e00265b34ce22cfb896b
#
_cell.length_a   1.000
_cell.length_b   1.000
_cell.length_c   1.000
_cell.angle_alpha   90.00
_cell.angle_beta   90.00
_cell.angle_gamma   90.00
#
_symmetry.space_group_name_H-M   'P 1'
#
loop_
_entity.id
_entity.type
_entity.pdbx_description
1 polymer ?
#
loop_
_entity_poly.entity_id
_entity_poly.type
_entity_poly.pdbx_seq_one_letter_code
_entity_poly.pdbx_strand_id
1 'polypeptide(L)'
;QDIMEDLVSNTPNHQKKVINMFFASIGILIGIAIGLILPYTYNVQYSLYISVAILACLDSVFGGIRANLENKFDLGIFMSGFFGNAILAAFLAYIGDRLGVPLYYAAIFTFGGRLFENFASIRRIVFKKRFKNQE
;
A
#
# COMPACT_ATOMS: atom_id res chain seq x y z
N GLN A 1 -4.61 -28.97 2.93
CA GLN A 1 -5.01 -27.64 3.48
C GLN A 1 -4.68 -27.55 4.96
N ASP A 2 -4.90 -28.60 5.75
CA ASP A 2 -4.68 -28.63 7.20
C ASP A 2 -3.19 -28.55 7.60
N ILE A 3 -2.26 -29.10 6.82
CA ILE A 3 -0.82 -29.12 7.13
C ILE A 3 -0.21 -27.71 7.05
N MET A 4 -0.67 -26.88 6.13
CA MET A 4 -0.23 -25.47 6.01
C MET A 4 -0.77 -24.62 7.15
N GLU A 5 -2.01 -24.85 7.59
CA GLU A 5 -2.60 -24.17 8.75
C GLU A 5 -1.90 -24.55 10.05
N ASP A 6 -1.53 -25.83 10.24
CA ASP A 6 -0.79 -26.30 11.43
C ASP A 6 0.64 -25.75 11.47
N LEU A 7 1.33 -25.66 10.33
CA LEU A 7 2.66 -25.05 10.24
C LEU A 7 2.62 -23.55 10.56
N VAL A 8 1.56 -22.85 10.14
CA VAL A 8 1.39 -21.42 10.40
C VAL A 8 0.95 -21.18 11.86
N SER A 9 0.13 -22.06 12.46
CA SER A 9 -0.35 -21.90 13.82
C SER A 9 0.76 -22.09 14.87
N ASN A 10 1.74 -22.93 14.58
CA ASN A 10 2.84 -23.29 15.51
C ASN A 10 4.11 -22.41 15.34
N THR A 11 4.08 -21.43 14.41
CA THR A 11 5.22 -20.53 14.21
C THR A 11 5.20 -19.37 15.23
N PRO A 12 6.33 -19.01 15.85
CA PRO A 12 6.42 -17.85 16.72
C PRO A 12 5.92 -16.58 16.00
N ASN A 13 5.24 -15.72 16.71
CA ASN A 13 4.58 -14.52 16.16
C ASN A 13 5.54 -13.63 15.33
N HIS A 14 6.82 -13.64 15.67
CA HIS A 14 7.87 -12.93 14.95
C HIS A 14 8.14 -13.55 13.56
N GLN A 15 8.12 -14.88 13.44
CA GLN A 15 8.35 -15.57 12.15
C GLN A 15 7.17 -15.41 11.20
N LYS A 16 5.93 -15.47 11.69
CA LYS A 16 4.73 -15.17 10.88
C LYS A 16 4.82 -13.78 10.24
N LYS A 17 5.31 -12.81 11.00
CA LYS A 17 5.47 -11.43 10.55
C LYS A 17 6.51 -11.30 9.44
N VAL A 18 7.66 -11.97 9.57
CA VAL A 18 8.72 -11.98 8.55
C VAL A 18 8.24 -12.66 7.27
N ILE A 19 7.52 -13.78 7.38
CA ILE A 19 6.97 -14.52 6.25
C ILE A 19 5.94 -13.65 5.49
N ASN A 20 5.04 -12.98 6.20
CA ASN A 20 4.03 -12.10 5.57
C ASN A 20 4.68 -10.91 4.85
N MET A 21 5.73 -10.32 5.42
CA MET A 21 6.52 -9.28 4.75
C MET A 21 7.20 -9.78 3.49
N PHE A 22 7.76 -10.99 3.54
CA PHE A 22 8.43 -11.60 2.38
C PHE A 22 7.45 -11.82 1.22
N PHE A 23 6.27 -12.36 1.49
CA PHE A 23 5.24 -12.53 0.47
C PHE A 23 4.72 -11.19 -0.08
N ALA A 24 4.54 -10.18 0.77
CA ALA A 24 4.14 -8.85 0.33
C ALA A 24 5.20 -8.21 -0.58
N SER A 25 6.49 -8.34 -0.23
CA SER A 25 7.59 -7.82 -1.05
C SER A 25 7.68 -8.52 -2.41
N ILE A 26 7.52 -9.85 -2.44
CA ILE A 26 7.46 -10.63 -3.69
C ILE A 26 6.28 -10.18 -4.55
N GLY A 27 5.10 -9.99 -3.97
CA GLY A 27 3.91 -9.52 -4.69
C GLY A 27 4.14 -8.15 -5.33
N ILE A 28 4.78 -7.22 -4.64
CA ILE A 28 5.13 -5.90 -5.18
C ILE A 28 6.11 -6.03 -6.35
N LEU A 29 7.18 -6.84 -6.19
CA LEU A 29 8.16 -7.05 -7.25
C LEU A 29 7.55 -7.70 -8.50
N ILE A 30 6.69 -8.70 -8.32
CA ILE A 30 5.95 -9.34 -9.41
C ILE A 30 5.02 -8.35 -10.09
N GLY A 31 4.30 -7.52 -9.32
CA GLY A 31 3.42 -6.49 -9.86
C GLY A 31 4.17 -5.46 -10.70
N ILE A 32 5.32 -5.01 -10.22
CA ILE A 32 6.21 -4.09 -10.97
C ILE A 32 6.71 -4.77 -12.25
N ALA A 33 7.18 -6.01 -12.17
CA ALA A 33 7.69 -6.74 -13.33
C ALA A 33 6.60 -6.93 -14.40
N ILE A 34 5.39 -7.34 -14.00
CA ILE A 34 4.24 -7.45 -14.91
C ILE A 34 3.91 -6.09 -15.53
N GLY A 35 3.88 -5.02 -14.72
CA GLY A 35 3.62 -3.67 -15.19
C GLY A 35 4.63 -3.16 -16.22
N LEU A 36 5.90 -3.56 -16.10
CA LEU A 36 6.94 -3.19 -17.07
C LEU A 36 6.89 -4.01 -18.38
N ILE A 37 6.37 -5.24 -18.31
CA ILE A 37 6.32 -6.14 -19.48
C ILE A 37 5.06 -5.89 -20.33
N LEU A 38 3.94 -5.50 -19.70
CA LEU A 38 2.70 -5.24 -20.41
C LEU A 38 2.84 -4.02 -21.34
N PRO A 39 2.50 -4.16 -22.64
CA PRO A 39 2.55 -3.03 -23.56
C PRO A 39 1.51 -1.98 -23.16
N TYR A 40 1.98 -0.77 -22.91
CA TYR A 40 1.13 0.36 -22.52
C TYR A 40 0.34 0.89 -23.71
N THR A 41 -0.88 0.45 -23.85
CA THR A 41 -1.90 1.16 -24.63
C THR A 41 -3.07 1.51 -23.69
N TYR A 42 -2.82 2.44 -22.77
CA TYR A 42 -3.94 2.99 -22.03
C TYR A 42 -4.52 4.19 -22.75
N ASN A 43 -5.84 4.26 -22.81
CA ASN A 43 -6.52 5.43 -23.30
C ASN A 43 -6.30 6.59 -22.32
N VAL A 44 -5.79 7.72 -22.81
CA VAL A 44 -5.53 8.93 -22.00
C VAL A 44 -6.77 9.34 -21.18
N GLN A 45 -7.97 9.00 -21.66
CA GLN A 45 -9.23 9.25 -20.98
C GLN A 45 -9.31 8.60 -19.57
N TYR A 46 -8.63 7.46 -19.35
CA TYR A 46 -8.66 6.74 -18.06
C TYR A 46 -7.44 7.03 -17.19
N SER A 47 -6.50 7.84 -17.68
CA SER A 47 -5.24 8.09 -16.96
C SER A 47 -5.45 8.72 -15.59
N LEU A 48 -6.44 9.58 -15.45
CA LEU A 48 -6.79 10.22 -14.18
C LEU A 48 -7.24 9.19 -13.13
N TYR A 49 -8.15 8.29 -13.50
CA TYR A 49 -8.69 7.27 -12.58
C TYR A 49 -7.58 6.31 -12.12
N ILE A 50 -6.73 5.91 -13.05
CA ILE A 50 -5.59 5.03 -12.77
C ILE A 50 -4.59 5.75 -11.85
N SER A 51 -4.29 7.02 -12.11
CA SER A 51 -3.33 7.80 -11.33
C SER A 51 -3.75 7.97 -9.87
N VAL A 52 -5.02 8.31 -9.62
CA VAL A 52 -5.50 8.47 -8.23
C VAL A 52 -5.64 7.12 -7.52
N ALA A 53 -5.97 6.04 -8.25
CA ALA A 53 -5.98 4.70 -7.69
C ALA A 53 -4.56 4.24 -7.30
N ILE A 54 -3.56 4.52 -8.14
CA ILE A 54 -2.14 4.25 -7.82
C ILE A 54 -1.70 5.04 -6.60
N LEU A 55 -2.07 6.32 -6.49
CA LEU A 55 -1.75 7.13 -5.33
C LEU A 55 -2.34 6.53 -4.04
N ALA A 56 -3.59 6.07 -4.08
CA ALA A 56 -4.23 5.40 -2.96
C ALA A 56 -3.55 4.06 -2.60
N CYS A 57 -3.10 3.30 -3.60
CA CYS A 57 -2.31 2.08 -3.39
C CYS A 57 -0.97 2.39 -2.71
N LEU A 58 -0.26 3.42 -3.17
CA LEU A 58 1.01 3.85 -2.59
C LEU A 58 0.84 4.31 -1.14
N ASP A 59 -0.20 5.09 -0.83
CA ASP A 59 -0.52 5.44 0.55
C ASP A 59 -0.70 4.20 1.43
N SER A 60 -1.44 3.20 0.94
CA SER A 60 -1.67 1.95 1.67
C SER A 60 -0.37 1.16 1.89
N VAL A 61 0.51 1.09 0.88
CA VAL A 61 1.81 0.41 0.99
C VAL A 61 2.70 1.11 2.03
N PHE A 62 2.83 2.42 1.98
CA PHE A 62 3.62 3.17 2.96
C PHE A 62 3.01 3.10 4.36
N GLY A 63 1.68 3.13 4.48
CA GLY A 63 0.97 2.89 5.73
C GLY A 63 1.25 1.49 6.31
N GLY A 64 1.27 0.47 5.46
CA GLY A 64 1.63 -0.90 5.83
C GLY A 64 3.07 -1.04 6.30
N ILE A 65 4.02 -0.42 5.60
CA ILE A 65 5.43 -0.39 6.01
C ILE A 65 5.59 0.28 7.38
N ARG A 66 4.94 1.43 7.58
CA ARG A 66 4.95 2.11 8.87
C ARG A 66 4.38 1.24 9.98
N ALA A 67 3.20 0.67 9.77
CA ALA A 67 2.56 -0.22 10.74
C ALA A 67 3.45 -1.42 11.10
N ASN A 68 4.15 -1.96 10.11
CA ASN A 68 5.11 -3.05 10.34
C ASN A 68 6.31 -2.61 11.20
N LEU A 69 6.87 -1.44 10.93
CA LEU A 69 7.98 -0.88 11.72
C LEU A 69 7.55 -0.55 13.16
N GLU A 70 6.28 -0.20 13.36
CA GLU A 70 5.65 0.03 14.68
C GLU A 70 5.17 -1.26 15.37
N ASN A 71 5.35 -2.44 14.75
CA ASN A 71 4.86 -3.74 15.23
C ASN A 71 3.32 -3.85 15.32
N LYS A 72 2.60 -3.12 14.47
CA LYS A 72 1.14 -3.07 14.41
C LYS A 72 0.56 -3.53 13.07
N PHE A 73 1.35 -4.21 12.25
CA PHE A 73 0.91 -4.65 10.93
C PHE A 73 -0.15 -5.74 11.06
N ASP A 74 -1.27 -5.52 10.38
CA ASP A 74 -2.36 -6.49 10.19
C ASP A 74 -2.65 -6.63 8.71
N LEU A 75 -2.59 -7.86 8.20
CA LEU A 75 -2.76 -8.15 6.77
C LEU A 75 -4.19 -7.83 6.30
N GLY A 76 -5.21 -8.11 7.12
CA GLY A 76 -6.61 -7.84 6.79
C GLY A 76 -6.87 -6.34 6.65
N ILE A 77 -6.35 -5.55 7.59
CA ILE A 77 -6.43 -4.08 7.54
C ILE A 77 -5.69 -3.54 6.33
N PHE A 78 -4.48 -4.08 6.05
CA PHE A 78 -3.69 -3.67 4.88
C PHE A 78 -4.44 -3.96 3.57
N MET A 79 -4.92 -5.19 3.37
CA MET A 79 -5.59 -5.60 2.13
C MET A 79 -6.90 -4.84 1.91
N SER A 80 -7.71 -4.68 2.95
CA SER A 80 -8.96 -3.91 2.86
C SER A 80 -8.69 -2.43 2.57
N GLY A 81 -7.67 -1.84 3.17
CA GLY A 81 -7.24 -0.47 2.89
C GLY A 81 -6.70 -0.30 1.48
N PHE A 82 -5.84 -1.22 1.04
CA PHE A 82 -5.24 -1.17 -0.30
C PHE A 82 -6.30 -1.15 -1.40
N PHE A 83 -7.19 -2.15 -1.41
CA PHE A 83 -8.24 -2.23 -2.43
C PHE A 83 -9.36 -1.21 -2.20
N GLY A 84 -9.81 -1.03 -0.96
CA GLY A 84 -10.89 -0.10 -0.63
C GLY A 84 -10.53 1.35 -0.97
N ASN A 85 -9.34 1.80 -0.63
CA ASN A 85 -8.88 3.15 -0.95
C ASN A 85 -8.71 3.37 -2.46
N ALA A 86 -8.18 2.37 -3.19
CA ALA A 86 -8.01 2.44 -4.64
C ALA A 86 -9.36 2.54 -5.36
N ILE A 87 -10.32 1.70 -4.96
CA ILE A 87 -11.68 1.72 -5.51
C ILE A 87 -12.38 3.04 -5.20
N LEU A 88 -12.30 3.51 -3.96
CA LEU A 88 -12.91 4.78 -3.55
C LEU A 88 -12.31 5.97 -4.32
N ALA A 89 -10.99 6.00 -4.49
CA ALA A 89 -10.32 7.05 -5.25
C ALA A 89 -10.75 7.08 -6.71
N ALA A 90 -10.78 5.92 -7.37
CA ALA A 90 -11.24 5.80 -8.75
C ALA A 90 -12.72 6.17 -8.89
N PHE A 91 -13.56 5.79 -7.92
CA PHE A 91 -14.97 6.12 -7.89
C PHE A 91 -15.23 7.62 -7.73
N LEU A 92 -14.49 8.30 -6.86
CA LEU A 92 -14.57 9.76 -6.71
C LEU A 92 -14.15 10.47 -8.00
N ALA A 93 -13.09 10.01 -8.65
CA ALA A 93 -12.66 10.55 -9.94
C ALA A 93 -13.74 10.37 -11.01
N TYR A 94 -14.35 9.18 -11.09
CA TYR A 94 -15.41 8.87 -12.03
C TYR A 94 -16.66 9.72 -11.82
N ILE A 95 -17.15 9.81 -10.59
CA ILE A 95 -18.33 10.64 -10.26
C ILE A 95 -18.04 12.12 -10.54
N GLY A 96 -16.86 12.59 -10.16
CA GLY A 96 -16.45 13.97 -10.41
C GLY A 96 -16.46 14.31 -11.89
N ASP A 97 -15.93 13.41 -12.72
CA ASP A 97 -15.94 13.56 -14.18
C ASP A 97 -17.38 13.65 -14.74
N ARG A 98 -18.27 12.80 -14.23
CA ARG A 98 -19.71 12.81 -14.63
C ARG A 98 -20.46 14.06 -14.21
N LEU A 99 -20.10 14.64 -13.08
CA LEU A 99 -20.74 15.84 -12.53
C LEU A 99 -20.07 17.13 -12.98
N GLY A 100 -18.95 17.07 -13.68
CA GLY A 100 -18.13 18.24 -14.04
C GLY A 100 -17.48 18.91 -12.82
N VAL A 101 -17.27 18.17 -11.73
CA VAL A 101 -16.65 18.64 -10.49
C VAL A 101 -15.38 17.83 -10.23
N PRO A 102 -14.22 18.45 -9.99
CA PRO A 102 -12.97 17.73 -9.83
C PRO A 102 -12.84 17.06 -8.44
N LEU A 103 -13.71 16.08 -8.15
CA LEU A 103 -13.73 15.36 -6.86
C LEU A 103 -12.45 14.54 -6.62
N TYR A 104 -11.68 14.24 -7.65
CA TYR A 104 -10.40 13.55 -7.51
C TYR A 104 -9.38 14.32 -6.67
N TYR A 105 -9.50 15.63 -6.55
CA TYR A 105 -8.67 16.42 -5.64
C TYR A 105 -8.81 16.00 -4.18
N ALA A 106 -10.00 15.55 -3.75
CA ALA A 106 -10.18 15.03 -2.40
C ALA A 106 -9.30 13.79 -2.15
N ALA A 107 -9.20 12.88 -3.14
CA ALA A 107 -8.31 11.74 -3.07
C ALA A 107 -6.83 12.17 -3.08
N ILE A 108 -6.44 13.08 -3.96
CA ILE A 108 -5.06 13.57 -4.07
C ILE A 108 -4.60 14.20 -2.75
N PHE A 109 -5.37 15.10 -2.17
CA PHE A 109 -5.00 15.75 -0.90
C PHE A 109 -4.96 14.77 0.26
N THR A 110 -5.93 13.87 0.35
CA THR A 110 -6.01 12.90 1.44
C THR A 110 -4.87 11.87 1.36
N PHE A 111 -4.76 11.17 0.24
CA PHE A 111 -3.77 10.10 0.09
C PHE A 111 -2.36 10.66 -0.09
N GLY A 112 -2.20 11.77 -0.79
CA GLY A 112 -0.92 12.46 -0.93
C GLY A 112 -0.39 12.94 0.41
N GLY A 113 -1.21 13.59 1.23
CA GLY A 113 -0.83 14.03 2.59
C GLY A 113 -0.41 12.86 3.46
N ARG A 114 -1.20 11.79 3.50
CA ARG A 114 -0.89 10.58 4.28
C ARG A 114 0.36 9.86 3.79
N LEU A 115 0.59 9.82 2.47
CA LEU A 115 1.80 9.25 1.89
C LEU A 115 3.06 9.93 2.42
N PHE A 116 3.10 11.26 2.42
CA PHE A 116 4.21 12.03 2.96
C PHE A 116 4.36 11.89 4.47
N GLU A 117 3.26 11.84 5.24
CA GLU A 117 3.28 11.57 6.68
C GLU A 117 3.84 10.19 7.00
N ASN A 118 3.39 9.17 6.30
CA ASN A 118 3.88 7.80 6.45
C ASN A 118 5.36 7.71 6.12
N PHE A 119 5.80 8.33 5.01
CA PHE A 119 7.21 8.39 4.63
C PHE A 119 8.07 9.08 5.70
N ALA A 120 7.63 10.24 6.22
CA ALA A 120 8.33 10.94 7.27
C ALA A 120 8.44 10.12 8.56
N SER A 121 7.38 9.39 8.92
CA SER A 121 7.37 8.50 10.09
C SER A 121 8.31 7.31 9.92
N ILE A 122 8.29 6.66 8.76
CA ILE A 122 9.20 5.57 8.40
C ILE A 122 10.65 6.03 8.53
N ARG A 123 10.99 7.18 7.93
CA ARG A 123 12.33 7.75 8.01
C ARG A 123 12.77 7.94 9.45
N ARG A 124 11.93 8.56 10.29
CA ARG A 124 12.23 8.78 11.72
C ARG A 124 12.45 7.50 12.48
N ILE A 125 11.63 6.49 12.27
CA ILE A 125 11.75 5.19 12.95
C ILE A 125 13.04 4.49 12.55
N VAL A 126 13.36 4.47 11.26
CA VAL A 126 14.57 3.83 10.73
C VAL A 126 15.84 4.51 11.29
N PHE A 127 15.88 5.84 11.29
CA PHE A 127 17.01 6.58 11.86
C PHE A 127 17.18 6.32 13.35
N LYS A 128 16.10 6.38 14.14
CA LYS A 128 16.17 6.10 15.58
C LYS A 128 16.68 4.69 15.89
N LYS A 129 16.24 3.67 15.15
CA LYS A 129 16.74 2.31 15.32
C LYS A 129 18.23 2.18 14.99
N ARG A 130 18.70 2.89 13.97
CA ARG A 130 20.10 2.84 13.55
C ARG A 130 21.02 3.45 14.60
N PHE A 131 20.66 4.58 15.20
CA PHE A 131 21.46 5.21 16.25
C PHE A 131 21.48 4.43 17.55
N LYS A 132 20.36 3.82 17.94
CA LYS A 132 20.28 2.98 19.16
C LYS A 132 21.13 1.72 19.11
N ASN A 133 21.42 1.21 17.92
CA ASN A 133 22.28 0.02 17.75
C ASN A 133 23.80 0.37 17.71
N GLN A 134 24.15 1.65 17.82
CA GLN A 134 25.54 2.13 17.85
C GLN A 134 26.02 2.50 19.26
N GLU A 135 25.11 2.53 20.26
CA GLU A 135 25.40 2.69 21.68
C GLU A 135 25.48 1.31 22.38
#